data_404726526f99e93752cc31234113b04f
#
_entry.id   404726526f99e93752cc31234113b04f
#
_cell.length_a   1.000
_cell.length_b   1.000
_cell.length_c   1.000
_cell.angle_alpha   90.00
_cell.angle_beta   90.00
_cell.angle_gamma   90.00
#
_symmetry.space_group_name_H-M   'P 1'
#
loop_
_entity.id
_entity.type
_entity.pdbx_description
1 polymer ?
#
loop_
_entity_poly.entity_id
_entity_poly.type
_entity_poly.pdbx_seq_one_letter_code
_entity_poly.pdbx_strand_id
1 'polypeptide(L)'
;MRRAEAIVIVGRSAGAGIMEAMTREPFDRLDPMSDLPADVAAAEARRRADKDAPFLAAARGEKPSRRPVWMMRQAGRSLPEYREIRKNHGMLESCFNPELLAEITLQPVRRHDADAAILFSDIVVPLKAAGVDLDIVAGRGPVVEHPVRTQEAVDELPIVEPGQLDSIVEGIGGVLEGLRNDQVLIGFAGAPFTLASYLVEGGPSKNHEVTKVLMYTHSDVWHSLMRRLTPTIVRFLQVQAEAGVDALQLFDSWAGYLSARDYREFVQPYSAQIFDAMRPYGIPMIHFGVGTGELLGDMALAGPDVVGVDWRVPMDSAAARISAALQEAKPTAEPASRAKALQGNLDPAALFAGPDITAENVARICAEADRAIERGQARGHIFNLGHGVLPNTDPDAITRAFEEVHKR
;
A
#
# COMPACT_ATOMS: atom_id res chain seq x y z
N MET A 1 -65.42 1.37 0.41
CA MET A 1 -64.64 0.67 -0.64
C MET A 1 -63.83 1.68 -1.40
N ARG A 2 -62.53 1.80 -1.07
CA ARG A 2 -61.55 2.55 -1.86
C ARG A 2 -60.45 1.57 -2.24
N ARG A 3 -60.19 1.46 -3.54
CA ARG A 3 -59.19 0.59 -4.16
C ARG A 3 -57.79 1.10 -3.80
N ALA A 4 -56.94 0.20 -3.34
CA ALA A 4 -55.50 0.44 -3.22
C ALA A 4 -54.85 0.23 -4.60
N GLU A 5 -54.23 1.26 -5.13
CA GLU A 5 -53.37 1.16 -6.31
C GLU A 5 -51.99 0.67 -5.88
N ALA A 6 -51.56 -0.44 -6.46
CA ALA A 6 -50.24 -1.00 -6.28
C ALA A 6 -49.20 -0.19 -7.09
N ILE A 7 -48.26 0.41 -6.43
CA ILE A 7 -47.08 1.04 -7.07
C ILE A 7 -46.11 -0.08 -7.43
N VAL A 8 -45.98 -0.35 -8.72
CA VAL A 8 -44.94 -1.22 -9.29
C VAL A 8 -43.65 -0.41 -9.35
N ILE A 9 -42.70 -0.71 -8.47
CA ILE A 9 -41.32 -0.20 -8.54
C ILE A 9 -40.59 -1.03 -9.59
N VAL A 10 -40.41 -0.46 -10.78
CA VAL A 10 -39.53 -1.01 -11.80
C VAL A 10 -38.10 -0.67 -11.39
N GLY A 11 -37.40 -1.65 -10.82
CA GLY A 11 -36.00 -1.57 -10.56
C GLY A 11 -35.20 -1.53 -11.86
N ARG A 12 -34.70 -0.36 -12.23
CA ARG A 12 -33.69 -0.26 -13.29
C ARG A 12 -32.32 -0.64 -12.71
N SER A 13 -31.72 -1.66 -13.30
CA SER A 13 -30.32 -2.06 -13.07
C SER A 13 -29.39 -0.96 -13.61
N ALA A 14 -29.06 0.02 -12.78
CA ALA A 14 -28.12 1.09 -13.14
C ALA A 14 -26.64 0.71 -12.96
N GLY A 15 -26.36 -0.49 -12.43
CA GLY A 15 -24.98 -0.86 -12.06
C GLY A 15 -24.06 -1.26 -13.22
N ALA A 16 -24.59 -1.87 -14.28
CA ALA A 16 -23.75 -2.38 -15.37
C ALA A 16 -23.29 -1.28 -16.34
N GLY A 17 -24.13 -0.27 -16.59
CA GLY A 17 -23.80 0.82 -17.52
C GLY A 17 -22.77 1.82 -16.96
N ILE A 18 -22.72 1.99 -15.64
CA ILE A 18 -21.76 2.89 -14.99
C ILE A 18 -20.36 2.27 -14.99
N MET A 19 -20.24 0.95 -14.81
CA MET A 19 -18.94 0.26 -14.89
C MET A 19 -18.34 0.27 -16.29
N GLU A 20 -19.14 0.17 -17.34
CA GLU A 20 -18.65 0.16 -18.72
C GLU A 20 -18.24 1.56 -19.22
N ALA A 21 -18.87 2.62 -18.71
CA ALA A 21 -18.50 4.02 -19.00
C ALA A 21 -17.27 4.49 -18.18
N MET A 22 -17.02 3.89 -17.00
CA MET A 22 -15.89 4.25 -16.13
C MET A 22 -14.54 3.68 -16.59
N THR A 23 -14.51 2.75 -17.56
CA THR A 23 -13.30 2.01 -17.92
C THR A 23 -12.47 2.61 -19.05
N ARG A 24 -12.90 3.68 -19.74
CA ARG A 24 -12.23 4.10 -20.98
C ARG A 24 -11.70 5.54 -21.07
N GLU A 25 -12.16 6.52 -20.30
CA GLU A 25 -11.80 7.92 -20.61
C GLU A 25 -10.59 8.52 -19.85
N PRO A 26 -10.23 8.18 -18.59
CA PRO A 26 -9.13 8.83 -17.90
C PRO A 26 -7.74 8.27 -18.26
N PHE A 27 -7.66 6.99 -18.68
CA PHE A 27 -6.37 6.33 -18.96
C PHE A 27 -5.92 6.44 -20.43
N ASP A 28 -6.84 6.71 -21.37
CA ASP A 28 -6.47 6.95 -22.78
C ASP A 28 -5.63 8.24 -22.98
N ARG A 29 -5.51 9.09 -21.93
CA ARG A 29 -4.67 10.28 -21.92
C ARG A 29 -3.38 10.14 -21.10
N LEU A 30 -3.24 9.08 -20.33
CA LEU A 30 -1.94 8.69 -19.79
C LEU A 30 -1.34 7.75 -20.83
N ASP A 31 -0.65 8.31 -21.82
CA ASP A 31 0.31 7.51 -22.57
C ASP A 31 1.13 6.73 -21.53
N PRO A 32 1.20 5.39 -21.63
CA PRO A 32 2.14 4.67 -20.80
C PRO A 32 3.47 5.37 -21.05
N MET A 33 4.19 5.73 -20.00
CA MET A 33 5.56 6.24 -20.16
C MET A 33 6.40 5.14 -20.79
N SER A 34 6.23 5.01 -22.11
CA SER A 34 6.99 4.09 -22.96
C SER A 34 8.35 4.67 -23.39
N ASP A 35 8.82 5.69 -22.69
CA ASP A 35 10.08 6.36 -23.03
C ASP A 35 11.31 5.80 -22.29
N LEU A 36 11.12 4.80 -21.41
CA LEU A 36 12.27 3.94 -21.09
C LEU A 36 12.61 3.12 -22.33
N PRO A 37 13.85 3.20 -22.83
CA PRO A 37 14.30 2.32 -23.88
C PRO A 37 13.94 0.87 -23.52
N ALA A 38 13.34 0.12 -24.46
CA ALA A 38 12.87 -1.25 -24.22
C ALA A 38 13.97 -2.16 -23.65
N ASP A 39 15.23 -1.82 -23.89
CA ASP A 39 16.43 -2.46 -23.35
C ASP A 39 16.62 -2.19 -21.84
N VAL A 40 16.30 -1.00 -21.35
CA VAL A 40 16.40 -0.65 -19.91
C VAL A 40 15.30 -1.39 -19.14
N ALA A 41 14.04 -1.34 -19.59
CA ALA A 41 12.95 -2.09 -18.97
C ALA A 41 13.22 -3.60 -18.96
N ALA A 42 13.78 -4.15 -20.04
CA ALA A 42 14.17 -5.55 -20.13
C ALA A 42 15.37 -5.92 -19.24
N ALA A 43 16.32 -4.99 -19.03
CA ALA A 43 17.45 -5.18 -18.13
C ALA A 43 16.99 -5.19 -16.67
N GLU A 44 16.10 -4.27 -16.28
CA GLU A 44 15.50 -4.22 -14.95
C GLU A 44 14.65 -5.45 -14.65
N ALA A 45 13.84 -5.90 -15.62
CA ALA A 45 13.05 -7.12 -15.46
C ALA A 45 13.95 -8.36 -15.26
N ARG A 46 15.08 -8.44 -15.99
CA ARG A 46 16.09 -9.52 -15.80
C ARG A 46 16.74 -9.42 -14.43
N ARG A 47 17.20 -8.25 -14.03
CA ARG A 47 17.79 -8.03 -12.69
C ARG A 47 16.87 -8.51 -11.58
N ARG A 48 15.56 -8.24 -11.68
CA ARG A 48 14.56 -8.70 -10.71
C ARG A 48 14.31 -10.20 -10.78
N ALA A 49 14.32 -10.80 -11.97
CA ALA A 49 14.15 -12.23 -12.17
C ALA A 49 15.32 -13.05 -11.59
N ASP A 50 16.53 -12.53 -11.69
CA ASP A 50 17.77 -13.18 -11.21
C ASP A 50 18.02 -12.94 -9.71
N LYS A 51 17.19 -12.14 -9.03
CA LYS A 51 17.32 -11.83 -7.62
C LYS A 51 16.84 -12.98 -6.74
N ASP A 52 17.76 -13.66 -6.05
CA ASP A 52 17.44 -14.73 -5.08
C ASP A 52 17.06 -14.10 -3.73
N ALA A 53 15.89 -13.45 -3.70
CA ALA A 53 15.38 -12.77 -2.52
C ALA A 53 14.20 -13.53 -1.90
N PRO A 54 14.28 -13.92 -0.61
CA PRO A 54 13.19 -14.62 0.08
C PRO A 54 11.85 -13.90 0.01
N PHE A 55 11.89 -12.56 0.01
CA PHE A 55 10.71 -11.71 -0.11
C PHE A 55 9.97 -11.96 -1.44
N LEU A 56 10.68 -11.97 -2.57
CA LEU A 56 10.07 -12.18 -3.89
C LEU A 56 9.51 -13.58 -4.04
N ALA A 57 10.23 -14.60 -3.55
CA ALA A 57 9.75 -15.97 -3.53
C ALA A 57 8.43 -16.09 -2.76
N ALA A 58 8.36 -15.55 -1.53
CA ALA A 58 7.14 -15.56 -0.73
C ALA A 58 5.98 -14.79 -1.40
N ALA A 59 6.26 -13.62 -1.99
CA ALA A 59 5.25 -12.82 -2.69
C ALA A 59 4.67 -13.54 -3.92
N ARG A 60 5.49 -14.32 -4.63
CA ARG A 60 5.08 -15.12 -5.80
C ARG A 60 4.42 -16.46 -5.43
N GLY A 61 4.47 -16.85 -4.15
CA GLY A 61 3.97 -18.15 -3.68
C GLY A 61 4.95 -19.29 -3.95
N GLU A 62 6.20 -18.98 -4.11
CA GLU A 62 7.33 -19.92 -4.19
C GLU A 62 7.87 -20.17 -2.77
N LYS A 63 8.59 -21.27 -2.57
CA LYS A 63 9.20 -21.59 -1.27
C LYS A 63 10.44 -20.72 -1.05
N PRO A 64 10.45 -19.77 -0.09
CA PRO A 64 11.64 -18.97 0.19
C PRO A 64 12.71 -19.79 0.94
N SER A 65 13.97 -19.37 0.85
CA SER A 65 15.09 -19.95 1.61
C SER A 65 14.96 -19.74 3.12
N ARG A 66 14.33 -18.62 3.52
CA ARG A 66 13.94 -18.30 4.90
C ARG A 66 12.64 -17.48 4.87
N ARG A 67 11.93 -17.38 5.98
CA ARG A 67 10.76 -16.49 6.07
C ARG A 67 11.22 -15.03 5.97
N PRO A 68 10.78 -14.28 4.96
CA PRO A 68 11.19 -12.89 4.82
C PRO A 68 10.51 -12.01 5.85
N VAL A 69 11.26 -11.00 6.35
CA VAL A 69 10.75 -10.02 7.31
C VAL A 69 11.22 -8.61 6.98
N TRP A 70 10.29 -7.69 7.11
CA TRP A 70 10.52 -6.25 7.19
C TRP A 70 9.44 -5.63 8.08
N MET A 71 9.61 -4.40 8.52
CA MET A 71 8.61 -3.75 9.37
C MET A 71 8.22 -2.38 8.83
N MET A 72 6.93 -2.13 8.69
CA MET A 72 6.41 -0.81 8.31
C MET A 72 6.93 0.26 9.26
N ARG A 73 7.42 1.39 8.70
CA ARG A 73 8.08 2.48 9.43
C ARG A 73 9.37 2.06 10.13
N GLN A 74 10.04 1.00 9.69
CA GLN A 74 11.37 0.61 10.20
C GLN A 74 12.39 1.73 10.02
N ALA A 75 12.38 2.46 8.90
CA ALA A 75 13.09 3.72 8.71
C ALA A 75 12.29 4.84 9.41
N GLY A 76 12.67 5.19 10.63
CA GLY A 76 11.87 6.14 11.38
C GLY A 76 12.34 6.46 12.80
N ARG A 77 11.44 7.03 13.58
CA ARG A 77 11.73 7.67 14.87
C ARG A 77 12.29 6.75 15.96
N SER A 78 12.17 5.44 15.83
CA SER A 78 12.79 4.47 16.72
C SER A 78 14.33 4.49 16.62
N LEU A 79 14.88 4.80 15.42
CA LEU A 79 16.32 4.77 15.16
C LEU A 79 17.04 6.04 15.65
N PRO A 80 18.10 5.93 16.46
CA PRO A 80 18.90 7.08 16.89
C PRO A 80 19.50 7.84 15.71
N GLU A 81 20.06 7.14 14.71
CA GLU A 81 20.66 7.70 13.50
C GLU A 81 19.65 8.49 12.67
N TYR A 82 18.41 8.03 12.55
CA TYR A 82 17.34 8.78 11.94
C TYR A 82 17.04 10.08 12.70
N ARG A 83 16.94 9.99 14.04
CA ARG A 83 16.68 11.17 14.88
C ARG A 83 17.78 12.22 14.77
N GLU A 84 19.04 11.78 14.56
CA GLU A 84 20.15 12.71 14.36
C GLU A 84 19.99 13.52 13.06
N ILE A 85 19.70 12.85 11.94
CA ILE A 85 19.42 13.51 10.65
C ILE A 85 18.25 14.49 10.80
N ARG A 86 17.17 14.08 11.47
CA ARG A 86 15.94 14.87 11.62
C ARG A 86 16.07 16.10 12.50
N LYS A 87 17.18 16.31 13.20
CA LYS A 87 17.45 17.57 13.91
C LYS A 87 17.62 18.74 12.96
N ASN A 88 18.16 18.50 11.76
CA ASN A 88 18.56 19.52 10.83
C ASN A 88 17.70 19.56 9.55
N HIS A 89 16.88 18.53 9.29
CA HIS A 89 16.12 18.39 8.04
C HIS A 89 14.65 18.17 8.28
N GLY A 90 13.79 18.84 7.49
CA GLY A 90 12.35 18.65 7.45
C GLY A 90 11.94 17.29 6.87
N MET A 91 10.69 16.85 7.08
CA MET A 91 10.23 15.55 6.56
C MET A 91 10.20 15.55 5.03
N LEU A 92 9.52 16.51 4.43
CA LEU A 92 9.44 16.63 2.97
C LEU A 92 10.81 16.92 2.34
N GLU A 93 11.63 17.80 2.96
CA GLU A 93 13.01 18.03 2.54
C GLU A 93 13.79 16.70 2.45
N SER A 94 13.71 15.85 3.48
CA SER A 94 14.40 14.55 3.47
C SER A 94 13.85 13.60 2.41
N CYS A 95 12.57 13.70 2.03
CA CYS A 95 11.98 12.88 0.98
C CYS A 95 12.42 13.32 -0.42
N PHE A 96 12.70 14.63 -0.62
CA PHE A 96 13.14 15.18 -1.91
C PHE A 96 14.67 15.36 -2.02
N ASN A 97 15.44 15.00 -1.00
CA ASN A 97 16.90 14.97 -1.06
C ASN A 97 17.38 13.54 -1.30
N PRO A 98 18.00 13.23 -2.45
CA PRO A 98 18.37 11.88 -2.83
C PRO A 98 19.30 11.18 -1.83
N GLU A 99 20.31 11.89 -1.31
CA GLU A 99 21.27 11.32 -0.37
C GLU A 99 20.60 10.99 0.97
N LEU A 100 19.77 11.90 1.50
CA LEU A 100 19.03 11.68 2.75
C LEU A 100 18.01 10.56 2.62
N LEU A 101 17.30 10.51 1.50
CA LEU A 101 16.35 9.45 1.18
C LEU A 101 17.05 8.09 1.18
N ALA A 102 18.17 7.97 0.47
CA ALA A 102 18.93 6.73 0.39
C ALA A 102 19.49 6.32 1.76
N GLU A 103 20.15 7.23 2.48
CA GLU A 103 20.73 6.94 3.79
C GLU A 103 19.65 6.47 4.78
N ILE A 104 18.54 7.21 4.90
CA ILE A 104 17.46 6.87 5.84
C ILE A 104 16.81 5.52 5.47
N THR A 105 16.64 5.25 4.19
CA THR A 105 16.09 3.97 3.70
C THR A 105 16.96 2.79 4.10
N LEU A 106 18.30 2.94 4.05
CA LEU A 106 19.26 1.88 4.30
C LEU A 106 19.56 1.66 5.80
N GLN A 107 19.31 2.64 6.68
CA GLN A 107 19.60 2.53 8.12
C GLN A 107 19.02 1.26 8.76
N PRO A 108 17.70 0.96 8.63
CA PRO A 108 17.12 -0.22 9.26
C PRO A 108 17.60 -1.53 8.63
N VAL A 109 17.90 -1.52 7.33
CA VAL A 109 18.43 -2.71 6.63
C VAL A 109 19.79 -3.10 7.18
N ARG A 110 20.67 -2.11 7.38
CA ARG A 110 22.00 -2.32 7.98
C ARG A 110 21.93 -2.75 9.45
N ARG A 111 20.98 -2.19 10.21
CA ARG A 111 20.85 -2.44 11.66
C ARG A 111 20.19 -3.77 11.99
N HIS A 112 19.13 -4.14 11.27
CA HIS A 112 18.25 -5.26 11.62
C HIS A 112 18.39 -6.47 10.70
N ASP A 113 19.22 -6.41 9.67
CA ASP A 113 19.33 -7.42 8.61
C ASP A 113 17.97 -7.73 7.94
N ALA A 114 17.23 -6.67 7.63
CA ALA A 114 15.92 -6.78 7.01
C ALA A 114 16.00 -7.36 5.59
N ASP A 115 15.05 -8.23 5.23
CA ASP A 115 14.95 -8.78 3.87
C ASP A 115 14.44 -7.77 2.86
N ALA A 116 13.81 -6.68 3.32
CA ALA A 116 13.37 -5.59 2.48
C ALA A 116 13.64 -4.22 3.10
N ALA A 117 14.12 -3.29 2.28
CA ALA A 117 14.03 -1.87 2.53
C ALA A 117 12.66 -1.37 2.07
N ILE A 118 12.07 -0.40 2.78
CA ILE A 118 10.96 0.40 2.25
C ILE A 118 11.47 1.81 2.00
N LEU A 119 11.19 2.32 0.80
CA LEU A 119 11.61 3.65 0.39
C LEU A 119 11.21 4.69 1.46
N PHE A 120 12.14 5.51 1.91
CA PHE A 120 11.83 6.60 2.81
C PHE A 120 11.08 7.70 2.05
N SER A 121 9.80 7.81 2.29
CA SER A 121 8.90 8.77 1.68
C SER A 121 7.68 9.00 2.57
N ASP A 122 6.77 9.84 2.14
CA ASP A 122 5.43 9.99 2.72
C ASP A 122 4.39 9.80 1.62
N ILE A 123 3.20 9.32 1.99
CA ILE A 123 2.10 9.09 1.04
C ILE A 123 1.65 10.37 0.32
N VAL A 124 1.88 11.55 0.89
CA VAL A 124 1.53 12.85 0.29
C VAL A 124 2.61 13.43 -0.61
N VAL A 125 3.79 12.80 -0.71
CA VAL A 125 4.90 13.25 -1.59
C VAL A 125 4.45 13.50 -3.03
N PRO A 126 3.69 12.60 -3.70
CA PRO A 126 3.25 12.87 -5.08
C PRO A 126 2.30 14.07 -5.19
N LEU A 127 1.48 14.35 -4.17
CA LEU A 127 0.63 15.53 -4.12
C LEU A 127 1.47 16.80 -3.97
N LYS A 128 2.48 16.77 -3.09
CA LYS A 128 3.42 17.90 -2.93
C LYS A 128 4.22 18.17 -4.18
N ALA A 129 4.72 17.11 -4.82
CA ALA A 129 5.45 17.21 -6.09
C ALA A 129 4.58 17.83 -7.20
N ALA A 130 3.30 17.45 -7.26
CA ALA A 130 2.33 18.02 -8.20
C ALA A 130 2.04 19.50 -7.96
N GLY A 131 2.41 20.06 -6.81
CA GLY A 131 2.17 21.46 -6.47
C GLY A 131 0.95 21.71 -5.56
N VAL A 132 0.38 20.64 -4.97
CA VAL A 132 -0.66 20.83 -3.94
C VAL A 132 -0.06 21.56 -2.74
N ASP A 133 -0.75 22.62 -2.29
CA ASP A 133 -0.33 23.38 -1.11
C ASP A 133 -0.59 22.58 0.16
N LEU A 134 0.43 21.83 0.56
CA LEU A 134 0.42 21.00 1.75
C LEU A 134 1.79 21.00 2.44
N ASP A 135 1.79 20.72 3.73
CA ASP A 135 3.01 20.51 4.51
C ASP A 135 2.79 19.42 5.58
N ILE A 136 3.88 18.88 6.12
CA ILE A 136 3.86 17.91 7.21
C ILE A 136 4.20 18.62 8.53
N VAL A 137 3.17 18.96 9.29
CA VAL A 137 3.30 19.69 10.55
C VAL A 137 3.65 18.73 11.69
N ALA A 138 4.69 19.06 12.45
CA ALA A 138 5.15 18.24 13.57
C ALA A 138 4.02 18.01 14.59
N GLY A 139 3.79 16.75 14.96
CA GLY A 139 2.74 16.35 15.91
C GLY A 139 1.31 16.33 15.34
N ARG A 140 1.07 16.86 14.15
CA ARG A 140 -0.23 16.85 13.47
C ARG A 140 -0.24 15.93 12.26
N GLY A 141 0.85 15.90 11.47
CA GLY A 141 0.93 15.17 10.20
C GLY A 141 0.66 16.06 8.99
N PRO A 142 0.31 15.49 7.83
CA PRO A 142 0.00 16.26 6.62
C PRO A 142 -1.18 17.20 6.83
N VAL A 143 -1.04 18.46 6.37
CA VAL A 143 -2.07 19.50 6.38
C VAL A 143 -2.19 20.05 4.98
N VAL A 144 -3.39 20.07 4.43
CA VAL A 144 -3.73 20.65 3.13
C VAL A 144 -4.38 22.00 3.36
N GLU A 145 -3.78 23.07 2.84
CA GLU A 145 -4.23 24.45 3.08
C GLU A 145 -5.58 24.72 2.42
N HIS A 146 -5.79 24.17 1.22
CA HIS A 146 -7.01 24.33 0.43
C HIS A 146 -7.71 22.98 0.22
N PRO A 147 -8.64 22.56 1.14
CA PRO A 147 -9.34 21.28 1.03
C PRO A 147 -10.22 21.19 -0.23
N VAL A 148 -10.18 20.02 -0.89
CA VAL A 148 -10.88 19.75 -2.15
C VAL A 148 -12.27 19.19 -1.86
N ARG A 149 -13.33 20.01 -2.05
CA ARG A 149 -14.72 19.63 -1.69
C ARG A 149 -15.77 19.98 -2.75
N THR A 150 -15.38 20.67 -3.82
CA THR A 150 -16.26 21.07 -4.91
C THR A 150 -15.72 20.60 -6.25
N GLN A 151 -16.53 20.59 -7.28
CA GLN A 151 -16.09 20.22 -8.63
C GLN A 151 -14.99 21.15 -9.14
N GLU A 152 -15.11 22.44 -8.90
CA GLU A 152 -14.10 23.44 -9.29
C GLU A 152 -12.74 23.14 -8.65
N ALA A 153 -12.72 22.81 -7.35
CA ALA A 153 -11.48 22.44 -6.66
C ALA A 153 -10.89 21.12 -7.16
N VAL A 154 -11.74 20.17 -7.61
CA VAL A 154 -11.29 18.94 -8.26
C VAL A 154 -10.67 19.23 -9.62
N ASP A 155 -11.27 20.10 -10.42
CA ASP A 155 -10.78 20.44 -11.77
C ASP A 155 -9.42 21.17 -11.71
N GLU A 156 -9.19 21.94 -10.65
CA GLU A 156 -7.93 22.66 -10.37
C GLU A 156 -6.85 21.75 -9.75
N LEU A 157 -7.19 20.56 -9.23
CA LEU A 157 -6.23 19.65 -8.60
C LEU A 157 -5.14 19.26 -9.61
N PRO A 158 -3.85 19.58 -9.37
CA PRO A 158 -2.78 19.22 -10.30
C PRO A 158 -2.52 17.72 -10.33
N ILE A 159 -2.03 17.23 -11.47
CA ILE A 159 -1.52 15.86 -11.64
C ILE A 159 0.01 15.93 -11.67
N VAL A 160 0.66 15.01 -10.98
CA VAL A 160 2.13 14.97 -10.94
C VAL A 160 2.70 14.61 -12.32
N GLU A 161 3.72 15.33 -12.73
CA GLU A 161 4.49 15.07 -13.94
C GLU A 161 5.81 14.34 -13.61
N PRO A 162 6.36 13.49 -14.51
CA PRO A 162 7.54 12.67 -14.21
C PRO A 162 8.74 13.46 -13.71
N GLY A 163 9.12 14.54 -14.36
CA GLY A 163 10.28 15.37 -14.00
C GLY A 163 10.18 16.03 -12.61
N GLN A 164 8.99 16.06 -12.01
CA GLN A 164 8.80 16.54 -10.64
C GLN A 164 9.23 15.49 -9.59
N LEU A 165 9.59 14.28 -10.02
CA LEU A 165 9.97 13.14 -9.18
C LEU A 165 11.43 12.70 -9.38
N ASP A 166 12.24 13.45 -10.16
CA ASP A 166 13.61 13.08 -10.50
C ASP A 166 14.49 12.83 -9.27
N SER A 167 14.34 13.64 -8.21
CA SER A 167 15.05 13.42 -6.95
C SER A 167 14.71 12.09 -6.27
N ILE A 168 13.48 11.60 -6.45
CA ILE A 168 13.07 10.28 -5.95
C ILE A 168 13.76 9.17 -6.74
N VAL A 169 13.84 9.31 -8.08
CA VAL A 169 14.54 8.38 -8.97
C VAL A 169 16.00 8.27 -8.58
N GLU A 170 16.68 9.42 -8.41
CA GLU A 170 18.07 9.48 -7.97
C GLU A 170 18.27 8.81 -6.60
N GLY A 171 17.42 9.11 -5.64
CA GLY A 171 17.46 8.50 -4.32
C GLY A 171 17.25 6.98 -4.35
N ILE A 172 16.35 6.47 -5.20
CA ILE A 172 16.17 5.03 -5.42
C ILE A 172 17.47 4.41 -5.96
N GLY A 173 18.14 5.06 -6.91
CA GLY A 173 19.46 4.62 -7.39
C GLY A 173 20.45 4.42 -6.25
N GLY A 174 20.60 5.41 -5.38
CA GLY A 174 21.48 5.34 -4.21
C GLY A 174 21.11 4.22 -3.22
N VAL A 175 19.81 3.92 -3.04
CA VAL A 175 19.37 2.78 -2.22
C VAL A 175 19.78 1.46 -2.86
N LEU A 176 19.55 1.30 -4.16
CA LEU A 176 19.84 0.04 -4.88
C LEU A 176 21.33 -0.33 -4.84
N GLU A 177 22.23 0.67 -4.88
CA GLU A 177 23.66 0.47 -4.72
C GLU A 177 24.05 -0.05 -3.33
N GLY A 178 23.26 0.28 -2.29
CA GLY A 178 23.50 -0.12 -0.91
C GLY A 178 22.85 -1.44 -0.50
N LEU A 179 22.00 -2.06 -1.33
CA LEU A 179 21.32 -3.32 -1.02
C LEU A 179 22.11 -4.54 -1.51
N ARG A 180 22.02 -5.64 -0.74
CA ARG A 180 22.52 -6.96 -1.16
C ARG A 180 21.55 -7.62 -2.16
N ASN A 181 22.02 -8.67 -2.86
CA ASN A 181 21.18 -9.41 -3.81
C ASN A 181 20.02 -10.18 -3.19
N ASP A 182 20.08 -10.53 -1.89
CA ASP A 182 19.01 -11.19 -1.15
C ASP A 182 18.00 -10.20 -0.54
N GLN A 183 18.24 -8.90 -0.69
CA GLN A 183 17.39 -7.83 -0.17
C GLN A 183 16.61 -7.14 -1.29
N VAL A 184 15.40 -6.67 -1.01
CA VAL A 184 14.54 -5.97 -1.96
C VAL A 184 14.29 -4.54 -1.54
N LEU A 185 13.99 -3.67 -2.52
CA LEU A 185 13.45 -2.34 -2.28
C LEU A 185 11.95 -2.34 -2.57
N ILE A 186 11.15 -1.95 -1.57
CA ILE A 186 9.73 -1.74 -1.70
C ILE A 186 9.48 -0.25 -1.93
N GLY A 187 8.91 0.09 -3.09
CA GLY A 187 8.29 1.38 -3.33
C GLY A 187 6.85 1.40 -2.82
N PHE A 188 6.24 2.58 -2.71
CA PHE A 188 4.86 2.65 -2.25
C PHE A 188 4.15 3.94 -2.66
N ALA A 189 2.83 3.93 -2.52
CA ALA A 189 1.99 5.13 -2.56
C ALA A 189 0.86 5.04 -1.53
N GLY A 190 0.26 6.18 -1.21
CA GLY A 190 -1.03 6.21 -0.53
C GLY A 190 -2.15 5.70 -1.45
N ALA A 191 -3.07 4.91 -0.91
CA ALA A 191 -4.23 4.44 -1.65
C ALA A 191 -5.26 5.57 -1.88
N PRO A 192 -6.14 5.42 -2.86
CA PRO A 192 -7.06 6.48 -3.28
C PRO A 192 -7.90 7.06 -2.14
N PHE A 193 -8.54 6.22 -1.31
CA PHE A 193 -9.36 6.71 -0.20
C PHE A 193 -8.54 7.50 0.83
N THR A 194 -7.36 6.99 1.18
CA THR A 194 -6.50 7.63 2.17
C THR A 194 -6.03 9.01 1.69
N LEU A 195 -5.60 9.15 0.44
CA LEU A 195 -5.17 10.45 -0.12
C LEU A 195 -6.35 11.40 -0.37
N ALA A 196 -7.47 10.90 -0.89
CA ALA A 196 -8.69 11.70 -1.06
C ALA A 196 -9.19 12.24 0.29
N SER A 197 -9.11 11.41 1.36
CA SER A 197 -9.48 11.86 2.70
C SER A 197 -8.58 12.98 3.20
N TYR A 198 -7.26 12.97 2.97
CA TYR A 198 -6.38 14.09 3.30
C TYR A 198 -6.78 15.37 2.56
N LEU A 199 -7.07 15.24 1.26
CA LEU A 199 -7.49 16.38 0.43
C LEU A 199 -8.83 16.96 0.89
N VAL A 200 -9.81 16.13 1.25
CA VAL A 200 -11.15 16.56 1.64
C VAL A 200 -11.21 17.07 3.08
N GLU A 201 -10.58 16.36 4.04
CA GLU A 201 -10.55 16.76 5.45
C GLU A 201 -9.65 17.99 5.68
N GLY A 202 -8.63 18.19 4.83
CA GLY A 202 -7.61 19.21 5.01
C GLY A 202 -6.49 18.78 5.98
N GLY A 203 -6.50 17.50 6.40
CA GLY A 203 -5.52 16.96 7.34
C GLY A 203 -5.98 15.63 7.94
N PRO A 204 -5.32 15.15 9.02
CA PRO A 204 -5.74 13.94 9.72
C PRO A 204 -7.15 14.10 10.31
N SER A 205 -7.99 13.10 10.12
CA SER A 205 -9.32 13.02 10.69
C SER A 205 -9.47 11.77 11.57
N LYS A 206 -10.31 11.87 12.59
CA LYS A 206 -10.60 10.73 13.46
C LYS A 206 -11.72 9.84 12.92
N ASN A 207 -12.71 10.43 12.26
CA ASN A 207 -13.92 9.72 11.83
C ASN A 207 -14.16 9.83 10.32
N HIS A 208 -13.40 10.66 9.62
CA HIS A 208 -13.56 10.96 8.18
C HIS A 208 -14.98 11.42 7.81
N GLU A 209 -15.61 12.23 8.69
CA GLU A 209 -16.99 12.64 8.54
C GLU A 209 -17.21 13.56 7.33
N VAL A 210 -16.30 14.50 7.07
CA VAL A 210 -16.41 15.40 5.90
C VAL A 210 -16.28 14.59 4.61
N THR A 211 -15.31 13.67 4.57
CA THR A 211 -15.10 12.75 3.45
C THR A 211 -16.33 11.90 3.18
N LYS A 212 -16.90 11.27 4.21
CA LYS A 212 -18.09 10.42 4.06
C LYS A 212 -19.34 11.22 3.66
N VAL A 213 -19.49 12.43 4.19
CA VAL A 213 -20.59 13.32 3.76
C VAL A 213 -20.45 13.64 2.27
N LEU A 214 -19.25 13.99 1.78
CA LEU A 214 -19.01 14.21 0.35
C LEU A 214 -19.38 12.98 -0.48
N MET A 215 -18.93 11.77 -0.07
CA MET A 215 -19.26 10.51 -0.74
C MET A 215 -20.78 10.30 -0.87
N TYR A 216 -21.53 10.57 0.19
CA TYR A 216 -22.97 10.28 0.23
C TYR A 216 -23.84 11.35 -0.41
N THR A 217 -23.46 12.62 -0.32
CA THR A 217 -24.31 13.73 -0.76
C THR A 217 -23.91 14.30 -2.11
N HIS A 218 -22.64 14.14 -2.52
CA HIS A 218 -22.08 14.62 -3.79
C HIS A 218 -21.17 13.54 -4.39
N SER A 219 -21.78 12.37 -4.66
CA SER A 219 -21.04 11.21 -5.16
C SER A 219 -20.40 11.45 -6.52
N ASP A 220 -20.97 12.31 -7.35
CA ASP A 220 -20.40 12.78 -8.61
C ASP A 220 -19.08 13.52 -8.42
N VAL A 221 -19.01 14.46 -7.47
CA VAL A 221 -17.78 15.17 -7.10
C VAL A 221 -16.75 14.21 -6.50
N TRP A 222 -17.19 13.28 -5.63
CA TRP A 222 -16.32 12.25 -5.09
C TRP A 222 -15.68 11.40 -6.19
N HIS A 223 -16.48 10.86 -7.09
CA HIS A 223 -15.96 10.06 -8.19
C HIS A 223 -15.10 10.88 -9.16
N SER A 224 -15.38 12.18 -9.34
CA SER A 224 -14.52 13.09 -10.09
C SER A 224 -13.17 13.27 -9.41
N LEU A 225 -13.14 13.48 -8.08
CA LEU A 225 -11.90 13.55 -7.30
C LEU A 225 -11.09 12.26 -7.41
N MET A 226 -11.73 11.10 -7.27
CA MET A 226 -11.06 9.80 -7.35
C MET A 226 -10.44 9.58 -8.74
N ARG A 227 -11.16 9.92 -9.82
CA ARG A 227 -10.64 9.88 -11.20
C ARG A 227 -9.46 10.84 -11.42
N ARG A 228 -9.51 12.02 -10.80
CA ARG A 228 -8.44 13.03 -10.92
C ARG A 228 -7.19 12.65 -10.15
N LEU A 229 -7.36 11.97 -9.00
CA LEU A 229 -6.27 11.57 -8.10
C LEU A 229 -5.55 10.31 -8.56
N THR A 230 -6.27 9.32 -9.09
CA THR A 230 -5.71 8.01 -9.49
C THR A 230 -4.51 8.13 -10.44
N PRO A 231 -4.51 8.98 -11.48
CA PRO A 231 -3.33 9.20 -12.32
C PRO A 231 -2.08 9.63 -11.57
N THR A 232 -2.19 10.50 -10.57
CA THR A 232 -1.05 10.91 -9.74
C THR A 232 -0.47 9.73 -8.95
N ILE A 233 -1.33 8.85 -8.42
CA ILE A 233 -0.90 7.64 -7.70
C ILE A 233 -0.20 6.67 -8.66
N VAL A 234 -0.80 6.41 -9.82
CA VAL A 234 -0.22 5.54 -10.85
C VAL A 234 1.13 6.08 -11.30
N ARG A 235 1.22 7.36 -11.63
CA ARG A 235 2.48 7.99 -12.07
C ARG A 235 3.59 7.86 -11.03
N PHE A 236 3.26 8.09 -9.76
CA PHE A 236 4.22 7.95 -8.67
C PHE A 236 4.74 6.51 -8.52
N LEU A 237 3.87 5.51 -8.69
CA LEU A 237 4.26 4.10 -8.67
C LEU A 237 5.05 3.71 -9.91
N GLN A 238 4.69 4.21 -11.09
CA GLN A 238 5.41 3.98 -12.35
C GLN A 238 6.85 4.45 -12.25
N VAL A 239 7.07 5.70 -11.83
CA VAL A 239 8.42 6.28 -11.67
C VAL A 239 9.27 5.43 -10.71
N GLN A 240 8.71 4.93 -9.62
CA GLN A 240 9.41 4.04 -8.70
C GLN A 240 9.74 2.68 -9.35
N ALA A 241 8.78 2.08 -10.08
CA ALA A 241 8.99 0.82 -10.78
C ALA A 241 10.08 0.93 -11.85
N GLU A 242 10.08 2.03 -12.59
CA GLU A 242 11.07 2.36 -13.63
C GLU A 242 12.45 2.65 -13.05
N ALA A 243 12.51 3.29 -11.88
CA ALA A 243 13.74 3.48 -11.13
C ALA A 243 14.33 2.20 -10.53
N GLY A 244 13.58 1.08 -10.53
CA GLY A 244 14.11 -0.24 -10.19
C GLY A 244 13.67 -0.81 -8.84
N VAL A 245 12.58 -0.35 -8.22
CA VAL A 245 12.06 -1.02 -7.01
C VAL A 245 11.61 -2.45 -7.34
N ASP A 246 11.74 -3.35 -6.38
CA ASP A 246 11.49 -4.79 -6.57
C ASP A 246 10.02 -5.19 -6.27
N ALA A 247 9.32 -4.38 -5.48
CA ALA A 247 7.91 -4.55 -5.13
C ALA A 247 7.27 -3.19 -4.87
N LEU A 248 5.94 -3.13 -4.89
CA LEU A 248 5.19 -1.91 -4.59
C LEU A 248 4.12 -2.17 -3.54
N GLN A 249 3.87 -1.19 -2.66
CA GLN A 249 2.80 -1.27 -1.68
C GLN A 249 1.85 -0.08 -1.78
N LEU A 250 0.56 -0.38 -1.80
CA LEU A 250 -0.51 0.61 -1.71
C LEU A 250 -1.00 0.67 -0.26
N PHE A 251 -0.81 1.83 0.39
CA PHE A 251 -1.21 2.05 1.78
C PHE A 251 -2.60 2.64 1.88
N ASP A 252 -3.59 1.82 2.27
CA ASP A 252 -4.96 2.23 2.51
C ASP A 252 -5.27 2.34 4.02
N SER A 253 -4.48 3.18 4.68
CA SER A 253 -4.44 3.30 6.14
C SER A 253 -5.79 3.63 6.77
N TRP A 254 -6.71 4.24 6.01
CA TRP A 254 -8.00 4.70 6.51
C TRP A 254 -9.22 3.96 5.95
N ALA A 255 -9.04 3.01 5.02
CA ALA A 255 -10.14 2.23 4.45
C ALA A 255 -10.98 1.49 5.50
N GLY A 256 -10.37 1.09 6.61
CA GLY A 256 -11.07 0.43 7.72
C GLY A 256 -12.17 1.27 8.40
N TYR A 257 -12.28 2.57 8.08
CA TYR A 257 -13.41 3.40 8.49
C TYR A 257 -14.63 3.26 7.59
N LEU A 258 -14.52 2.52 6.48
CA LEU A 258 -15.61 2.27 5.54
C LEU A 258 -16.33 0.95 5.84
N SER A 259 -17.63 0.92 5.53
CA SER A 259 -18.33 -0.34 5.38
C SER A 259 -17.85 -1.06 4.10
N ALA A 260 -18.02 -2.39 4.04
CA ALA A 260 -17.68 -3.14 2.83
C ALA A 260 -18.48 -2.66 1.61
N ARG A 261 -19.74 -2.22 1.80
CA ARG A 261 -20.55 -1.62 0.74
C ARG A 261 -19.91 -0.34 0.21
N ASP A 262 -19.57 0.60 1.11
CA ASP A 262 -19.00 1.89 0.71
C ASP A 262 -17.63 1.71 0.05
N TYR A 263 -16.82 0.77 0.56
CA TYR A 263 -15.53 0.44 -0.05
C TYR A 263 -15.71 -0.05 -1.50
N ARG A 264 -16.64 -0.99 -1.74
CA ARG A 264 -16.92 -1.51 -3.10
C ARG A 264 -17.43 -0.44 -4.05
N GLU A 265 -18.29 0.45 -3.58
CA GLU A 265 -18.92 1.48 -4.41
C GLU A 265 -17.94 2.65 -4.68
N PHE A 266 -17.28 3.16 -3.65
CA PHE A 266 -16.57 4.43 -3.71
C PHE A 266 -15.05 4.33 -3.83
N VAL A 267 -14.44 3.14 -3.60
CA VAL A 267 -12.98 3.02 -3.47
C VAL A 267 -12.39 1.88 -4.31
N GLN A 268 -12.93 0.68 -4.18
CA GLN A 268 -12.37 -0.53 -4.81
C GLN A 268 -12.12 -0.39 -6.32
N PRO A 269 -12.99 0.24 -7.14
CA PRO A 269 -12.74 0.39 -8.57
C PRO A 269 -11.46 1.16 -8.89
N TYR A 270 -11.12 2.16 -8.09
CA TYR A 270 -9.92 2.98 -8.26
C TYR A 270 -8.64 2.25 -7.80
N SER A 271 -8.72 1.50 -6.71
CA SER A 271 -7.62 0.62 -6.29
C SER A 271 -7.36 -0.46 -7.35
N ALA A 272 -8.41 -1.04 -7.94
CA ALA A 272 -8.29 -2.01 -9.03
C ALA A 272 -7.62 -1.41 -10.28
N GLN A 273 -8.00 -0.19 -10.67
CA GLN A 273 -7.36 0.53 -11.78
C GLN A 273 -5.87 0.72 -11.56
N ILE A 274 -5.44 1.05 -10.31
CA ILE A 274 -4.02 1.20 -9.99
C ILE A 274 -3.29 -0.13 -10.16
N PHE A 275 -3.82 -1.23 -9.61
CA PHE A 275 -3.20 -2.55 -9.76
C PHE A 275 -3.12 -2.99 -11.21
N ASP A 276 -4.16 -2.74 -12.00
CA ASP A 276 -4.19 -3.07 -13.42
C ASP A 276 -3.17 -2.24 -14.22
N ALA A 277 -3.04 -0.94 -13.95
CA ALA A 277 -2.06 -0.06 -14.57
C ALA A 277 -0.60 -0.48 -14.27
N MET A 278 -0.35 -1.04 -13.08
CA MET A 278 0.98 -1.48 -12.66
C MET A 278 1.32 -2.93 -13.07
N ARG A 279 0.34 -3.71 -13.51
CA ARG A 279 0.52 -5.13 -13.91
C ARG A 279 1.61 -5.36 -14.98
N PRO A 280 1.76 -4.49 -16.02
CA PRO A 280 2.80 -4.66 -17.05
C PRO A 280 4.23 -4.65 -16.51
N TYR A 281 4.47 -4.05 -15.35
CA TYR A 281 5.79 -4.02 -14.73
C TYR A 281 6.24 -5.36 -14.13
N GLY A 282 5.31 -6.31 -13.93
CA GLY A 282 5.61 -7.67 -13.46
C GLY A 282 6.21 -7.77 -12.06
N ILE A 283 6.10 -6.71 -11.25
CA ILE A 283 6.57 -6.68 -9.85
C ILE A 283 5.42 -6.96 -8.88
N PRO A 284 5.67 -7.63 -7.73
CA PRO A 284 4.64 -7.90 -6.75
C PRO A 284 4.02 -6.62 -6.18
N MET A 285 2.70 -6.60 -6.11
CA MET A 285 1.91 -5.51 -5.56
C MET A 285 1.26 -5.93 -4.24
N ILE A 286 1.43 -5.10 -3.22
CA ILE A 286 0.89 -5.32 -1.87
C ILE A 286 -0.22 -4.30 -1.62
N HIS A 287 -1.37 -4.75 -1.11
CA HIS A 287 -2.44 -3.88 -0.63
C HIS A 287 -2.58 -4.01 0.89
N PHE A 288 -2.33 -2.94 1.62
CA PHE A 288 -2.37 -2.93 3.07
C PHE A 288 -3.33 -1.85 3.59
N GLY A 289 -4.13 -2.22 4.58
CA GLY A 289 -5.00 -1.29 5.31
C GLY A 289 -5.07 -1.62 6.81
N VAL A 290 -5.45 -0.64 7.62
CA VAL A 290 -5.63 -0.79 9.06
C VAL A 290 -7.11 -0.84 9.40
N GLY A 291 -7.54 -1.80 10.24
CA GLY A 291 -8.94 -2.02 10.56
C GLY A 291 -9.75 -2.61 9.42
N THR A 292 -9.08 -3.20 8.44
CA THR A 292 -9.68 -3.70 7.19
C THR A 292 -10.09 -5.17 7.23
N GLY A 293 -10.24 -5.76 8.42
CA GLY A 293 -10.60 -7.17 8.57
C GLY A 293 -11.84 -7.60 7.79
N GLU A 294 -12.86 -6.73 7.70
CA GLU A 294 -14.09 -6.98 6.94
C GLU A 294 -13.93 -6.67 5.44
N LEU A 295 -12.86 -5.99 5.04
CA LEU A 295 -12.57 -5.60 3.66
C LEU A 295 -11.56 -6.51 2.95
N LEU A 296 -10.96 -7.50 3.66
CA LEU A 296 -9.86 -8.30 3.13
C LEU A 296 -10.20 -9.01 1.81
N GLY A 297 -11.43 -9.50 1.68
CA GLY A 297 -11.92 -10.10 0.43
C GLY A 297 -11.99 -9.09 -0.71
N ASP A 298 -12.56 -7.91 -0.45
CA ASP A 298 -12.71 -6.83 -1.43
C ASP A 298 -11.34 -6.25 -1.83
N MET A 299 -10.43 -6.10 -0.88
CA MET A 299 -9.04 -5.69 -1.14
C MET A 299 -8.31 -6.70 -2.02
N ALA A 300 -8.50 -8.00 -1.77
CA ALA A 300 -7.92 -9.06 -2.61
C ALA A 300 -8.49 -9.07 -4.03
N LEU A 301 -9.79 -8.77 -4.19
CA LEU A 301 -10.48 -8.67 -5.47
C LEU A 301 -10.03 -7.46 -6.29
N ALA A 302 -9.51 -6.41 -5.66
CA ALA A 302 -8.92 -5.26 -6.36
C ALA A 302 -7.67 -5.62 -7.18
N GLY A 303 -7.02 -6.77 -6.92
CA GLY A 303 -6.00 -7.31 -7.83
C GLY A 303 -4.56 -7.40 -7.33
N PRO A 304 -4.21 -7.09 -6.05
CA PRO A 304 -2.85 -7.22 -5.55
C PRO A 304 -2.35 -8.68 -5.57
N ASP A 305 -1.06 -8.88 -5.50
CA ASP A 305 -0.44 -10.20 -5.32
C ASP A 305 -0.38 -10.61 -3.85
N VAL A 306 -0.20 -9.62 -2.97
CA VAL A 306 -0.06 -9.78 -1.52
C VAL A 306 -1.11 -8.92 -0.81
N VAL A 307 -1.80 -9.49 0.18
CA VAL A 307 -2.71 -8.76 1.05
C VAL A 307 -2.06 -8.57 2.41
N GLY A 308 -1.86 -7.31 2.79
CA GLY A 308 -1.39 -6.93 4.11
C GLY A 308 -2.52 -6.98 5.14
N VAL A 309 -2.26 -7.62 6.27
CA VAL A 309 -3.24 -7.86 7.35
C VAL A 309 -2.81 -7.11 8.60
N ASP A 310 -3.72 -6.37 9.22
CA ASP A 310 -3.45 -5.73 10.50
C ASP A 310 -3.50 -6.75 11.66
N TRP A 311 -3.02 -6.35 12.83
CA TRP A 311 -2.85 -7.25 13.98
C TRP A 311 -4.15 -7.80 14.59
N ARG A 312 -5.33 -7.28 14.18
CA ARG A 312 -6.64 -7.65 14.76
C ARG A 312 -7.18 -8.97 14.25
N VAL A 313 -6.70 -9.42 13.09
CA VAL A 313 -7.21 -10.64 12.44
C VAL A 313 -6.13 -11.70 12.42
N PRO A 314 -6.34 -12.91 12.97
CA PRO A 314 -5.41 -14.03 12.82
C PRO A 314 -5.13 -14.34 11.35
N MET A 315 -3.88 -14.71 11.01
CA MET A 315 -3.45 -14.88 9.61
C MET A 315 -4.23 -15.97 8.87
N ASP A 316 -4.54 -17.08 9.52
CA ASP A 316 -5.34 -18.17 8.93
C ASP A 316 -6.81 -17.73 8.70
N SER A 317 -7.36 -16.93 9.58
CA SER A 317 -8.70 -16.34 9.42
C SER A 317 -8.74 -15.32 8.26
N ALA A 318 -7.70 -14.50 8.12
CA ALA A 318 -7.57 -13.57 7.00
C ALA A 318 -7.48 -14.32 5.67
N ALA A 319 -6.64 -15.37 5.59
CA ALA A 319 -6.52 -16.24 4.42
C ALA A 319 -7.86 -16.87 4.01
N ALA A 320 -8.62 -17.37 4.99
CA ALA A 320 -9.93 -17.97 4.75
C ALA A 320 -10.93 -16.97 4.15
N ARG A 321 -10.99 -15.72 4.69
CA ARG A 321 -11.85 -14.65 4.16
C ARG A 321 -11.47 -14.29 2.73
N ILE A 322 -10.19 -14.12 2.44
CA ILE A 322 -9.66 -13.81 1.10
C ILE A 322 -9.99 -14.93 0.12
N SER A 323 -9.68 -16.18 0.47
CA SER A 323 -9.91 -17.34 -0.38
C SER A 323 -11.39 -17.54 -0.69
N ALA A 324 -12.28 -17.35 0.30
CA ALA A 324 -13.73 -17.40 0.10
C ALA A 324 -14.21 -16.36 -0.91
N ALA A 325 -13.80 -15.10 -0.76
CA ALA A 325 -14.18 -14.02 -1.67
C ALA A 325 -13.69 -14.25 -3.10
N LEU A 326 -12.44 -14.72 -3.26
CA LEU A 326 -11.88 -15.05 -4.58
C LEU A 326 -12.59 -16.23 -5.22
N GLN A 327 -12.97 -17.23 -4.43
CA GLN A 327 -13.73 -18.39 -4.90
C GLN A 327 -15.15 -18.00 -5.34
N GLU A 328 -15.82 -17.14 -4.59
CA GLU A 328 -17.16 -16.64 -4.94
C GLU A 328 -17.11 -15.83 -6.25
N ALA A 329 -16.13 -14.96 -6.40
CA ALA A 329 -15.99 -14.12 -7.60
C ALA A 329 -15.55 -14.91 -8.85
N LYS A 330 -14.77 -15.98 -8.68
CA LYS A 330 -14.22 -16.80 -9.77
C LYS A 330 -14.33 -18.30 -9.46
N PRO A 331 -15.56 -18.87 -9.48
CA PRO A 331 -15.80 -20.25 -9.02
C PRO A 331 -15.13 -21.33 -9.89
N THR A 332 -14.85 -21.01 -11.16
CA THR A 332 -14.20 -21.93 -12.12
C THR A 332 -12.69 -21.74 -12.21
N ALA A 333 -12.12 -20.75 -11.49
CA ALA A 333 -10.68 -20.53 -11.54
C ALA A 333 -9.89 -21.64 -10.86
N GLU A 334 -8.63 -21.82 -11.29
CA GLU A 334 -7.71 -22.79 -10.68
C GLU A 334 -7.49 -22.49 -9.18
N PRO A 335 -7.32 -23.51 -8.32
CA PRO A 335 -7.15 -23.32 -6.88
C PRO A 335 -6.05 -22.33 -6.51
N ALA A 336 -4.91 -22.36 -7.20
CA ALA A 336 -3.80 -21.44 -6.97
C ALA A 336 -4.16 -19.98 -7.20
N SER A 337 -5.11 -19.68 -8.07
CA SER A 337 -5.58 -18.30 -8.34
C SER A 337 -6.60 -17.79 -7.31
N ARG A 338 -7.03 -18.65 -6.39
CA ARG A 338 -7.97 -18.33 -5.29
C ARG A 338 -7.26 -18.04 -3.97
N ALA A 339 -5.94 -17.92 -3.99
CA ALA A 339 -5.14 -17.58 -2.83
C ALA A 339 -4.20 -16.41 -3.15
N LYS A 340 -3.93 -15.58 -2.15
CA LYS A 340 -2.93 -14.51 -2.19
C LYS A 340 -1.78 -14.84 -1.26
N ALA A 341 -0.60 -14.27 -1.48
CA ALA A 341 0.37 -14.19 -0.41
C ALA A 341 -0.14 -13.22 0.67
N LEU A 342 0.28 -13.42 1.90
CA LEU A 342 -0.11 -12.58 3.04
C LEU A 342 1.10 -11.84 3.58
N GLN A 343 0.87 -10.63 4.09
CA GLN A 343 1.88 -9.85 4.81
C GLN A 343 1.34 -9.44 6.18
N GLY A 344 2.16 -9.61 7.21
CA GLY A 344 1.80 -9.19 8.58
C GLY A 344 2.18 -10.24 9.61
N ASN A 345 1.65 -10.20 10.85
CA ASN A 345 0.82 -9.10 11.38
C ASN A 345 1.02 -8.91 12.89
N LEU A 346 2.29 -8.82 13.32
CA LEU A 346 2.59 -8.63 14.72
C LEU A 346 2.03 -7.28 15.22
N ASP A 347 1.35 -7.30 16.36
CA ASP A 347 0.96 -6.06 17.05
C ASP A 347 2.24 -5.29 17.43
N PRO A 348 2.40 -4.03 17.00
CA PRO A 348 3.56 -3.23 17.38
C PRO A 348 3.77 -3.12 18.89
N ALA A 349 2.71 -3.23 19.68
CA ALA A 349 2.78 -3.22 21.14
C ALA A 349 3.53 -4.44 21.72
N ALA A 350 3.58 -5.56 21.00
CA ALA A 350 4.31 -6.75 21.43
C ALA A 350 5.82 -6.50 21.58
N LEU A 351 6.38 -5.54 20.81
CA LEU A 351 7.79 -5.15 20.92
C LEU A 351 8.14 -4.48 22.26
N PHE A 352 7.15 -4.02 23.03
CA PHE A 352 7.32 -3.44 24.37
C PHE A 352 7.15 -4.47 25.50
N ALA A 353 6.65 -5.65 25.20
CA ALA A 353 6.30 -6.67 26.20
C ALA A 353 7.47 -7.57 26.61
N GLY A 354 8.67 -7.33 26.07
CA GLY A 354 9.87 -8.12 26.33
C GLY A 354 10.10 -9.26 25.33
N PRO A 355 11.30 -9.87 25.35
CA PRO A 355 11.76 -10.79 24.32
C PRO A 355 10.91 -12.08 24.26
N ASP A 356 10.54 -12.66 25.40
CA ASP A 356 9.80 -13.92 25.47
C ASP A 356 8.41 -13.78 24.85
N ILE A 357 7.67 -12.72 25.21
CA ILE A 357 6.34 -12.43 24.66
C ILE A 357 6.42 -12.10 23.18
N THR A 358 7.45 -11.37 22.73
CA THR A 358 7.68 -11.10 21.31
C THR A 358 7.91 -12.41 20.56
N ALA A 359 8.77 -13.30 21.05
CA ALA A 359 9.07 -14.59 20.43
C ALA A 359 7.85 -15.52 20.35
N GLU A 360 7.03 -15.56 21.41
CA GLU A 360 5.77 -16.31 21.44
C GLU A 360 4.79 -15.81 20.37
N ASN A 361 4.60 -14.49 20.25
CA ASN A 361 3.72 -13.91 19.23
C ASN A 361 4.26 -14.12 17.82
N VAL A 362 5.56 -14.00 17.58
CA VAL A 362 6.19 -14.34 16.29
C VAL A 362 5.90 -15.79 15.92
N ALA A 363 6.12 -16.73 16.86
CA ALA A 363 5.87 -18.16 16.65
C ALA A 363 4.39 -18.43 16.30
N ARG A 364 3.45 -17.81 17.03
CA ARG A 364 2.00 -17.94 16.79
C ARG A 364 1.63 -17.46 15.39
N ILE A 365 2.06 -16.27 14.99
CA ILE A 365 1.75 -15.68 13.68
C ILE A 365 2.33 -16.53 12.54
N CYS A 366 3.57 -17.01 12.67
CA CYS A 366 4.18 -17.91 11.71
C CYS A 366 3.38 -19.21 11.56
N ALA A 367 2.97 -19.82 12.68
CA ALA A 367 2.16 -21.03 12.66
C ALA A 367 0.75 -20.82 12.06
N GLU A 368 0.12 -19.64 12.28
CA GLU A 368 -1.15 -19.28 11.63
C GLU A 368 -0.97 -19.20 10.10
N ALA A 369 0.09 -18.54 9.63
CA ALA A 369 0.39 -18.41 8.21
C ALA A 369 0.71 -19.79 7.57
N ASP A 370 1.48 -20.63 8.25
CA ASP A 370 1.81 -21.99 7.78
C ASP A 370 0.54 -22.84 7.61
N ARG A 371 -0.37 -22.81 8.59
CA ARG A 371 -1.67 -23.48 8.46
C ARG A 371 -2.49 -22.97 7.27
N ALA A 372 -2.45 -21.67 6.98
CA ALA A 372 -3.14 -21.10 5.83
C ALA A 372 -2.54 -21.59 4.51
N ILE A 373 -1.21 -21.70 4.43
CA ILE A 373 -0.48 -22.21 3.25
C ILE A 373 -0.76 -23.71 3.07
N GLU A 374 -0.68 -24.52 4.11
CA GLU A 374 -0.98 -25.95 4.10
C GLU A 374 -2.41 -26.25 3.62
N ARG A 375 -3.37 -25.39 3.96
CA ARG A 375 -4.77 -25.48 3.50
C ARG A 375 -5.00 -24.93 2.09
N GLY A 376 -3.98 -24.42 1.42
CA GLY A 376 -4.09 -23.77 0.11
C GLY A 376 -4.88 -22.46 0.12
N GLN A 377 -5.07 -21.84 1.27
CA GLN A 377 -5.78 -20.56 1.44
C GLN A 377 -4.85 -19.35 1.33
N ALA A 378 -3.55 -19.55 1.50
CA ALA A 378 -2.50 -18.57 1.21
C ALA A 378 -1.42 -19.22 0.33
N ARG A 379 -0.69 -18.38 -0.45
CA ARG A 379 0.41 -18.84 -1.31
C ARG A 379 1.78 -18.68 -0.66
N GLY A 380 1.93 -17.72 0.26
CA GLY A 380 3.18 -17.38 0.92
C GLY A 380 2.94 -16.40 2.07
N HIS A 381 3.97 -16.16 2.86
CA HIS A 381 3.90 -15.24 3.99
C HIS A 381 5.16 -14.37 4.09
N ILE A 382 4.96 -13.06 4.14
CA ILE A 382 5.96 -12.05 4.45
C ILE A 382 5.67 -11.56 5.86
N PHE A 383 6.58 -11.78 6.79
CA PHE A 383 6.38 -11.30 8.16
C PHE A 383 6.51 -9.78 8.24
N ASN A 384 5.60 -9.14 8.95
CA ASN A 384 5.60 -7.71 9.20
C ASN A 384 4.85 -7.41 10.51
N LEU A 385 4.89 -6.17 10.95
CA LEU A 385 3.92 -5.66 11.92
C LEU A 385 2.54 -5.49 11.28
N GLY A 386 1.49 -5.55 12.09
CA GLY A 386 0.14 -5.19 11.66
C GLY A 386 -0.12 -3.68 11.57
N HIS A 387 0.89 -2.86 11.86
CA HIS A 387 0.96 -1.40 11.69
C HIS A 387 2.43 -0.97 11.66
N GLY A 388 2.71 0.32 11.65
CA GLY A 388 4.10 0.82 11.69
C GLY A 388 4.75 0.71 13.07
N VAL A 389 6.07 0.61 13.09
CA VAL A 389 6.89 0.74 14.31
C VAL A 389 6.51 2.02 15.06
N LEU A 390 6.30 1.90 16.37
CA LEU A 390 5.97 3.04 17.22
C LEU A 390 7.22 3.89 17.52
N PRO A 391 7.08 5.21 17.71
CA PRO A 391 8.22 6.12 17.86
C PRO A 391 9.18 5.77 18.99
N ASN A 392 8.68 5.18 20.08
CA ASN A 392 9.44 4.86 21.28
C ASN A 392 9.86 3.38 21.35
N THR A 393 9.72 2.63 20.25
CA THR A 393 10.17 1.24 20.20
C THR A 393 11.69 1.17 20.34
N ASP A 394 12.15 0.28 21.22
CA ASP A 394 13.58 -0.04 21.35
C ASP A 394 14.09 -0.68 20.04
N PRO A 395 15.11 -0.13 19.36
CA PRO A 395 15.67 -0.73 18.16
C PRO A 395 16.16 -2.17 18.36
N ASP A 396 16.66 -2.50 19.55
CA ASP A 396 17.12 -3.86 19.86
C ASP A 396 15.95 -4.85 19.98
N ALA A 397 14.76 -4.39 20.39
CA ALA A 397 13.56 -5.22 20.37
C ALA A 397 13.13 -5.54 18.92
N ILE A 398 13.30 -4.58 18.01
CA ILE A 398 13.08 -4.80 16.57
C ILE A 398 14.07 -5.85 16.05
N THR A 399 15.38 -5.68 16.31
CA THR A 399 16.41 -6.64 15.88
C THR A 399 16.11 -8.05 16.37
N ARG A 400 15.78 -8.21 17.65
CA ARG A 400 15.40 -9.52 18.22
C ARG A 400 14.19 -10.12 17.52
N ALA A 401 13.18 -9.32 17.16
CA ALA A 401 12.02 -9.82 16.44
C ALA A 401 12.38 -10.32 15.02
N PHE A 402 13.29 -9.65 14.31
CA PHE A 402 13.82 -10.12 13.02
C PHE A 402 14.56 -11.47 13.20
N GLU A 403 15.44 -11.58 14.18
CA GLU A 403 16.14 -12.82 14.49
C GLU A 403 15.18 -13.98 14.80
N GLU A 404 14.09 -13.72 15.55
CA GLU A 404 13.08 -14.73 15.86
C GLU A 404 12.33 -15.20 14.61
N VAL A 405 12.02 -14.29 13.68
CA VAL A 405 11.37 -14.66 12.40
C VAL A 405 12.31 -15.50 11.54
N HIS A 406 13.59 -15.15 11.45
CA HIS A 406 14.59 -15.89 10.66
C HIS A 406 14.88 -17.31 11.18
N LYS A 407 14.54 -17.62 12.43
CA LYS A 407 14.63 -18.99 12.99
C LYS A 407 13.48 -19.90 12.55
N ARG A 408 12.43 -19.35 11.90
CA ARG A 408 11.20 -20.06 11.53
C ARG A 408 11.23 -20.32 10.02
#